data_dba5c9361f3d359a229944664df2b27a
#
_entry.id   dba5c9361f3d359a229944664df2b27a
#
_cell.length_a   1.000
_cell.length_b   1.000
_cell.length_c   1.000
_cell.angle_alpha   90.00
_cell.angle_beta   90.00
_cell.angle_gamma   90.00
#
_symmetry.space_group_name_H-M   'P 1'
#
loop_
_entity.id
_entity.type
_entity.pdbx_description
1 polymer ?
#
loop_
_entity_poly.entity_id
_entity_poly.type
_entity_poly.pdbx_seq_one_letter_code
_entity_poly.pdbx_strand_id
1 'polypeptide(L)'
;MASLPSSARCVIIGAGIVGNSLAYHLAELGWTDIVQLDKGPLPNPGGSTGHASNFIFPVDHSREFADITLDSVRQYKELGVFTESGGYEVARTEERMEELRRRMSSAKAWGIPAELVTPEQVVEKVPFLDPSVIIGAAWFPT
;
A
#
# COMPACT_ATOMS: atom_id res chain seq x y z
N MET A 1 15.05 32.18 -7.40
CA MET A 1 14.04 31.23 -7.84
C MET A 1 14.49 30.71 -9.20
N ALA A 2 14.53 29.42 -9.43
CA ALA A 2 14.78 28.90 -10.77
C ALA A 2 13.61 29.31 -11.68
N SER A 3 13.90 29.81 -12.88
CA SER A 3 12.87 30.11 -13.86
C SER A 3 12.29 28.81 -14.39
N LEU A 4 10.98 28.74 -14.51
CA LEU A 4 10.34 27.61 -15.19
C LEU A 4 10.74 27.60 -16.67
N PRO A 5 10.96 26.41 -17.26
CA PRO A 5 11.22 26.32 -18.70
C PRO A 5 9.98 26.80 -19.48
N SER A 6 10.20 27.33 -20.68
CA SER A 6 9.13 27.81 -21.56
C SER A 6 8.37 26.66 -22.25
N SER A 7 8.94 25.48 -22.28
CA SER A 7 8.36 24.25 -22.84
C SER A 7 8.87 23.02 -22.11
N ALA A 8 8.13 21.94 -22.17
CA ALA A 8 8.53 20.64 -21.68
C ALA A 8 7.85 19.55 -22.52
N ARG A 9 8.49 18.37 -22.61
CA ARG A 9 7.90 17.19 -23.26
C ARG A 9 6.71 16.64 -22.46
N CYS A 10 6.80 16.74 -21.14
CA CYS A 10 5.75 16.30 -20.24
C CYS A 10 5.62 17.26 -19.05
N VAL A 11 4.41 17.64 -18.72
CA VAL A 11 4.12 18.40 -17.50
C VAL A 11 3.20 17.58 -16.60
N ILE A 12 3.67 17.28 -15.39
CA ILE A 12 2.93 16.56 -14.37
C ILE A 12 2.41 17.58 -13.34
N ILE A 13 1.11 17.62 -13.13
CA ILE A 13 0.48 18.49 -12.15
C ILE A 13 0.12 17.65 -10.92
N GLY A 14 0.81 17.91 -9.81
CA GLY A 14 0.73 17.20 -8.55
C GLY A 14 2.02 16.44 -8.23
N ALA A 15 2.53 16.63 -7.01
CA ALA A 15 3.71 15.93 -6.48
C ALA A 15 3.35 14.99 -5.31
N GLY A 16 2.14 14.47 -5.31
CA GLY A 16 1.76 13.33 -4.47
C GLY A 16 2.33 12.02 -5.00
N ILE A 17 1.99 10.90 -4.36
CA ILE A 17 2.53 9.58 -4.73
C ILE A 17 2.28 9.22 -6.21
N VAL A 18 1.11 9.55 -6.75
CA VAL A 18 0.77 9.26 -8.14
C VAL A 18 1.65 10.06 -9.12
N GLY A 19 1.80 11.37 -8.89
CA GLY A 19 2.64 12.20 -9.75
C GLY A 19 4.12 11.85 -9.66
N ASN A 20 4.61 11.53 -8.47
CA ASN A 20 6.00 11.08 -8.27
C ASN A 20 6.24 9.72 -8.93
N SER A 21 5.33 8.77 -8.79
CA SER A 21 5.41 7.47 -9.46
C SER A 21 5.42 7.62 -10.98
N LEU A 22 4.56 8.48 -11.52
CA LEU A 22 4.54 8.75 -12.96
C LEU A 22 5.87 9.34 -13.44
N ALA A 23 6.40 10.36 -12.72
CA ALA A 23 7.69 10.96 -13.07
C ALA A 23 8.83 9.93 -13.04
N TYR A 24 8.86 9.10 -12.00
CA TYR A 24 9.83 8.02 -11.83
C TYR A 24 9.80 7.05 -13.02
N HIS A 25 8.64 6.48 -13.31
CA HIS A 25 8.50 5.50 -14.40
C HIS A 25 8.72 6.08 -15.79
N LEU A 26 8.35 7.33 -16.03
CA LEU A 26 8.71 8.00 -17.29
C LEU A 26 10.22 8.14 -17.42
N ALA A 27 10.92 8.49 -16.34
CA ALA A 27 12.38 8.58 -16.36
C ALA A 27 13.04 7.21 -16.59
N GLU A 28 12.54 6.14 -15.95
CA GLU A 28 12.98 4.75 -16.20
C GLU A 28 12.79 4.33 -17.66
N LEU A 29 11.73 4.81 -18.30
CA LEU A 29 11.47 4.60 -19.74
C LEU A 29 12.32 5.51 -20.65
N GLY A 30 13.26 6.26 -20.10
CA GLY A 30 14.16 7.14 -20.84
C GLY A 30 13.54 8.48 -21.25
N TRP A 31 12.42 8.88 -20.66
CA TRP A 31 11.86 10.20 -20.89
C TRP A 31 12.71 11.26 -20.20
N THR A 32 13.02 12.31 -20.93
CA THR A 32 13.70 13.51 -20.45
C THR A 32 12.78 14.72 -20.63
N ASP A 33 13.15 15.86 -20.09
CA ASP A 33 12.40 17.10 -20.22
C ASP A 33 10.99 16.97 -19.60
N ILE A 34 10.97 16.49 -18.34
CA ILE A 34 9.77 16.35 -17.53
C ILE A 34 9.75 17.51 -16.52
N VAL A 35 8.64 18.22 -16.44
CA VAL A 35 8.39 19.25 -15.42
C VAL A 35 7.27 18.77 -14.50
N GLN A 36 7.54 18.72 -13.21
CA GLN A 36 6.53 18.44 -12.21
C GLN A 36 6.22 19.67 -11.37
N LEU A 37 4.94 19.99 -11.23
CA LEU A 37 4.44 21.16 -10.51
C LEU A 37 3.51 20.75 -9.38
N ASP A 38 3.63 21.42 -8.25
CA ASP A 38 2.66 21.34 -7.16
C ASP A 38 2.39 22.72 -6.55
N LYS A 39 1.22 22.89 -5.96
CA LYS A 39 0.84 24.13 -5.27
C LYS A 39 1.37 24.23 -3.84
N GLY A 40 1.75 23.09 -3.25
CA GLY A 40 2.23 22.98 -1.88
C GLY A 40 3.75 22.99 -1.79
N PRO A 41 4.29 23.07 -0.57
CA PRO A 41 5.72 22.94 -0.34
C PRO A 41 6.21 21.53 -0.61
N LEU A 42 7.38 21.39 -1.21
CA LEU A 42 8.04 20.09 -1.39
C LEU A 42 9.02 19.85 -0.24
N PRO A 43 9.19 18.63 0.24
CA PRO A 43 8.72 17.33 -0.29
C PRO A 43 7.31 16.91 0.16
N ASN A 44 6.63 17.68 0.99
CA ASN A 44 5.30 17.34 1.49
C ASN A 44 4.26 18.39 1.05
N PRO A 45 3.71 18.29 -0.16
CA PRO A 45 2.79 19.26 -0.71
C PRO A 45 1.39 19.25 -0.09
N GLY A 46 1.12 18.37 0.87
CA GLY A 46 -0.21 18.13 1.41
C GLY A 46 -1.01 17.15 0.53
N GLY A 47 -2.34 17.13 0.69
CA GLY A 47 -3.22 16.21 -0.04
C GLY A 47 -3.23 14.80 0.53
N SER A 48 -3.82 13.84 -0.21
CA SER A 48 -4.10 12.49 0.28
C SER A 48 -2.84 11.69 0.63
N THR A 49 -1.73 11.90 -0.05
CA THR A 49 -0.48 11.17 0.20
C THR A 49 0.04 11.38 1.63
N GLY A 50 0.02 12.62 2.12
CA GLY A 50 0.48 12.93 3.48
C GLY A 50 -0.46 12.45 4.61
N HIS A 51 -1.66 12.01 4.26
CA HIS A 51 -2.66 11.51 5.20
C HIS A 51 -2.88 10.00 5.11
N ALA A 52 -2.16 9.30 4.22
CA ALA A 52 -2.26 7.85 4.10
C ALA A 52 -1.71 7.16 5.35
N SER A 53 -2.34 6.05 5.75
CA SER A 53 -1.88 5.21 6.86
C SER A 53 -0.58 4.47 6.56
N ASN A 54 -0.18 4.42 5.27
CA ASN A 54 0.98 3.71 4.75
C ASN A 54 0.94 2.18 4.99
N PHE A 55 -0.23 1.65 5.32
CA PHE A 55 -0.43 0.21 5.42
C PHE A 55 -0.84 -0.36 4.05
N ILE A 56 -0.15 -1.41 3.61
CA ILE A 56 -0.38 -2.04 2.31
C ILE A 56 -0.86 -3.47 2.54
N PHE A 57 -2.10 -3.76 2.14
CA PHE A 57 -2.65 -5.11 2.16
C PHE A 57 -2.36 -5.81 0.83
N PRO A 58 -1.69 -6.98 0.86
CA PRO A 58 -1.35 -7.70 -0.37
C PRO A 58 -2.54 -8.39 -1.03
N VAL A 59 -3.64 -8.61 -0.30
CA VAL A 59 -4.84 -9.28 -0.81
C VAL A 59 -6.01 -8.29 -0.86
N ASP A 60 -6.49 -8.02 -2.05
CA ASP A 60 -7.63 -7.15 -2.32
C ASP A 60 -8.84 -7.95 -2.84
N HIS A 61 -9.92 -7.26 -3.23
CA HIS A 61 -11.16 -7.87 -3.74
C HIS A 61 -11.01 -8.48 -5.13
N SER A 62 -10.02 -8.07 -5.91
CA SER A 62 -9.71 -8.64 -7.22
C SER A 62 -8.23 -8.99 -7.37
N ARG A 63 -7.95 -9.93 -8.26
CA ARG A 63 -6.59 -10.34 -8.56
C ARG A 63 -5.76 -9.20 -9.16
N GLU A 64 -6.36 -8.40 -10.01
CA GLU A 64 -5.70 -7.28 -10.68
C GLU A 64 -5.17 -6.25 -9.66
N PHE A 65 -5.99 -5.93 -8.65
CA PHE A 65 -5.54 -5.05 -7.56
C PHE A 65 -4.46 -5.69 -6.71
N ALA A 66 -4.58 -6.98 -6.42
CA ALA A 66 -3.54 -7.71 -5.68
C ALA A 66 -2.21 -7.71 -6.45
N ASP A 67 -2.23 -7.96 -7.77
CA ASP A 67 -1.04 -7.96 -8.62
C ASP A 67 -0.39 -6.56 -8.66
N ILE A 68 -1.16 -5.48 -8.79
CA ILE A 68 -0.65 -4.10 -8.72
C ILE A 68 -0.05 -3.79 -7.35
N THR A 69 -0.70 -4.25 -6.27
CA THR A 69 -0.20 -4.05 -4.90
C THR A 69 1.12 -4.78 -4.68
N LEU A 70 1.23 -6.04 -5.13
CA LEU A 70 2.46 -6.82 -5.01
C LEU A 70 3.61 -6.20 -5.81
N ASP A 71 3.33 -5.68 -7.01
CA ASP A 71 4.32 -4.95 -7.79
C ASP A 71 4.78 -3.67 -7.09
N SER A 72 3.85 -2.92 -6.49
CA SER A 72 4.17 -1.73 -5.69
C SER A 72 5.05 -2.07 -4.48
N VAL A 73 4.73 -3.14 -3.75
CA VAL A 73 5.54 -3.63 -2.61
C VAL A 73 6.95 -3.99 -3.07
N ARG A 74 7.09 -4.70 -4.21
CA ARG A 74 8.40 -5.03 -4.78
C ARG A 74 9.21 -3.75 -5.05
N GLN A 75 8.63 -2.76 -5.70
CA GLN A 75 9.28 -1.48 -5.99
C GLN A 75 9.69 -0.74 -4.73
N TYR A 76 8.83 -0.67 -3.70
CA TYR A 76 9.16 -0.01 -2.44
C TYR A 76 10.27 -0.72 -1.67
N LYS A 77 10.37 -2.05 -1.76
CA LYS A 77 11.50 -2.81 -1.22
C LYS A 77 12.80 -2.47 -1.95
N GLU A 78 12.79 -2.44 -3.28
CA GLU A 78 13.94 -2.07 -4.10
C GLU A 78 14.43 -0.64 -3.81
N LEU A 79 13.49 0.28 -3.55
CA LEU A 79 13.78 1.65 -3.14
C LEU A 79 14.23 1.78 -1.67
N GLY A 80 14.15 0.73 -0.87
CA GLY A 80 14.54 0.74 0.54
C GLY A 80 13.59 1.54 1.45
N VAL A 81 12.34 1.75 1.04
CA VAL A 81 11.34 2.55 1.77
C VAL A 81 10.18 1.72 2.33
N PHE A 82 10.29 0.39 2.29
CA PHE A 82 9.27 -0.52 2.78
C PHE A 82 9.77 -1.30 4.00
N THR A 83 8.95 -1.32 5.06
CA THR A 83 9.20 -2.13 6.25
C THR A 83 8.24 -3.31 6.28
N GLU A 84 8.76 -4.52 6.23
CA GLU A 84 7.97 -5.75 6.33
C GLU A 84 7.61 -6.03 7.80
N SER A 85 6.65 -5.29 8.33
CA SER A 85 6.15 -5.48 9.69
C SER A 85 5.09 -6.58 9.77
N GLY A 86 4.51 -6.94 8.65
CA GLY A 86 3.27 -7.69 8.59
C GLY A 86 2.07 -6.89 9.12
N GLY A 87 0.89 -7.48 9.05
CA GLY A 87 -0.31 -6.84 9.54
C GLY A 87 -1.45 -7.80 9.79
N TYR A 88 -2.36 -7.39 10.68
CA TYR A 88 -3.57 -8.13 11.01
C TYR A 88 -4.83 -7.38 10.56
N GLU A 89 -5.74 -8.09 9.94
CA GLU A 89 -7.13 -7.65 9.80
C GLU A 89 -8.00 -8.44 10.77
N VAL A 90 -8.51 -7.78 11.79
CA VAL A 90 -9.31 -8.44 12.83
C VAL A 90 -10.78 -8.49 12.46
N ALA A 91 -11.44 -9.61 12.81
CA ALA A 91 -12.88 -9.78 12.73
C ALA A 91 -13.51 -9.69 14.12
N ARG A 92 -14.53 -8.84 14.25
CA ARG A 92 -15.35 -8.68 15.45
C ARG A 92 -16.76 -9.25 15.29
N THR A 93 -17.12 -9.62 14.05
CA THR A 93 -18.42 -10.22 13.71
C THR A 93 -18.23 -11.41 12.78
N GLU A 94 -19.21 -12.31 12.75
CA GLU A 94 -19.16 -13.48 11.85
C GLU A 94 -19.18 -13.06 10.38
N GLU A 95 -19.88 -12.00 10.00
CA GLU A 95 -19.90 -11.49 8.64
C GLU A 95 -18.49 -11.06 8.21
N ARG A 96 -17.75 -10.38 9.10
CA ARG A 96 -16.36 -9.99 8.83
C ARG A 96 -15.45 -11.20 8.76
N MET A 97 -15.64 -12.19 9.64
CA MET A 97 -14.86 -13.43 9.63
C MET A 97 -15.09 -14.22 8.35
N GLU A 98 -16.33 -14.27 7.85
CA GLU A 98 -16.66 -14.92 6.58
C GLU A 98 -15.98 -14.20 5.39
N GLU A 99 -15.94 -12.88 5.39
CA GLU A 99 -15.19 -12.12 4.39
C GLU A 99 -13.69 -12.45 4.43
N LEU A 100 -13.09 -12.51 5.62
CA LEU A 100 -11.68 -12.90 5.78
C LEU A 100 -11.43 -14.32 5.25
N ARG A 101 -12.32 -15.28 5.51
CA ARG A 101 -12.21 -16.65 4.95
C ARG A 101 -12.21 -16.64 3.42
N ARG A 102 -13.08 -15.84 2.79
CA ARG A 102 -13.09 -15.68 1.32
C ARG A 102 -11.78 -15.09 0.81
N ARG A 103 -11.28 -14.03 1.45
CA ARG A 103 -10.01 -13.40 1.08
C ARG A 103 -8.84 -14.37 1.25
N MET A 104 -8.82 -15.21 2.28
CA MET A 104 -7.81 -16.26 2.44
C MET A 104 -7.88 -17.31 1.32
N SER A 105 -9.09 -17.65 0.87
CA SER A 105 -9.25 -18.53 -0.29
C SER A 105 -8.68 -17.91 -1.56
N SER A 106 -8.90 -16.62 -1.77
CA SER A 106 -8.31 -15.86 -2.87
C SER A 106 -6.79 -15.78 -2.75
N ALA A 107 -6.27 -15.45 -1.57
CA ALA A 107 -4.83 -15.42 -1.31
C ALA A 107 -4.16 -16.74 -1.67
N LYS A 108 -4.74 -17.85 -1.22
CA LYS A 108 -4.26 -19.21 -1.54
C LYS A 108 -4.27 -19.49 -3.05
N ALA A 109 -5.36 -19.12 -3.74
CA ALA A 109 -5.49 -19.30 -5.18
C ALA A 109 -4.47 -18.47 -5.98
N TRP A 110 -4.08 -17.31 -5.45
CA TRP A 110 -3.14 -16.38 -6.09
C TRP A 110 -1.69 -16.58 -5.63
N GLY A 111 -1.44 -17.50 -4.70
CA GLY A 111 -0.10 -17.75 -4.16
C GLY A 111 0.43 -16.65 -3.25
N ILE A 112 -0.46 -15.86 -2.65
CA ILE A 112 -0.10 -14.77 -1.73
C ILE A 112 -0.06 -15.32 -0.31
N PRO A 113 1.06 -15.17 0.44
CA PRO A 113 1.14 -15.61 1.82
C PRO A 113 0.15 -14.89 2.72
N ALA A 114 -0.75 -15.65 3.32
CA ALA A 114 -1.71 -15.15 4.30
C ALA A 114 -2.31 -16.34 5.06
N GLU A 115 -2.72 -16.11 6.31
CA GLU A 115 -3.34 -17.16 7.13
C GLU A 115 -4.40 -16.61 8.07
N LEU A 116 -5.36 -17.47 8.44
CA LEU A 116 -6.29 -17.15 9.53
C LEU A 116 -5.65 -17.51 10.85
N VAL A 117 -5.81 -16.63 11.83
CA VAL A 117 -5.26 -16.77 13.17
C VAL A 117 -6.32 -16.57 14.23
N THR A 118 -6.11 -17.21 15.40
CA THR A 118 -7.01 -17.07 16.55
C THR A 118 -6.79 -15.75 17.30
N PRO A 119 -7.73 -15.32 18.14
CA PRO A 119 -7.55 -14.15 19.01
C PRO A 119 -6.28 -14.24 19.86
N GLU A 120 -5.98 -15.41 20.42
CA GLU A 120 -4.80 -15.66 21.27
C GLU A 120 -3.49 -15.44 20.47
N GLN A 121 -3.43 -15.95 19.24
CA GLN A 121 -2.27 -15.76 18.35
C GLN A 121 -2.08 -14.29 17.97
N VAL A 122 -3.17 -13.54 17.82
CA VAL A 122 -3.07 -12.08 17.58
C VAL A 122 -2.46 -11.38 18.78
N VAL A 123 -2.93 -11.69 19.99
CA VAL A 123 -2.47 -11.04 21.23
C VAL A 123 -1.01 -11.36 21.56
N GLU A 124 -0.49 -12.52 21.17
CA GLU A 124 0.94 -12.81 21.30
C GLU A 124 1.84 -11.76 20.60
N LYS A 125 1.39 -11.22 19.47
CA LYS A 125 2.10 -10.22 18.68
C LYS A 125 1.66 -8.79 18.98
N VAL A 126 0.40 -8.61 19.36
CA VAL A 126 -0.23 -7.31 19.59
C VAL A 126 -0.88 -7.32 20.98
N PRO A 127 -0.09 -7.27 22.06
CA PRO A 127 -0.58 -7.53 23.43
C PRO A 127 -1.53 -6.47 24.00
N PHE A 128 -1.70 -5.34 23.32
CA PHE A 128 -2.67 -4.31 23.70
C PHE A 128 -4.09 -4.55 23.15
N LEU A 129 -4.29 -5.59 22.31
CA LEU A 129 -5.64 -5.97 21.85
C LEU A 129 -6.33 -6.84 22.90
N ASP A 130 -7.63 -6.59 23.09
CA ASP A 130 -8.48 -7.42 23.93
C ASP A 130 -9.00 -8.61 23.10
N PRO A 131 -8.59 -9.86 23.43
CA PRO A 131 -9.02 -11.03 22.67
C PRO A 131 -10.52 -11.31 22.80
N SER A 132 -11.19 -10.79 23.85
CA SER A 132 -12.61 -11.04 24.07
C SER A 132 -13.52 -10.31 23.07
N VAL A 133 -13.01 -9.30 22.38
CA VAL A 133 -13.79 -8.50 21.42
C VAL A 133 -13.52 -8.87 19.97
N ILE A 134 -12.68 -9.85 19.72
CA ILE A 134 -12.37 -10.35 18.37
C ILE A 134 -12.64 -11.85 18.28
N ILE A 135 -13.07 -12.33 17.13
CA ILE A 135 -13.37 -13.75 16.90
C ILE A 135 -12.34 -14.45 16.01
N GLY A 136 -11.43 -13.69 15.45
CA GLY A 136 -10.33 -14.16 14.63
C GLY A 136 -9.71 -13.02 13.82
N ALA A 137 -8.67 -13.34 13.08
CA ALA A 137 -8.01 -12.38 12.20
C ALA A 137 -7.40 -13.07 10.97
N ALA A 138 -7.11 -12.26 9.94
CA ALA A 138 -6.19 -12.62 8.88
C ALA A 138 -4.82 -12.00 9.17
N TRP A 139 -3.79 -12.80 9.07
CA TRP A 139 -2.40 -12.39 9.14
C TRP A 139 -1.78 -12.31 7.75
N PHE A 140 -1.09 -11.22 7.46
CA PHE A 140 -0.31 -11.00 6.25
C PHE A 140 1.14 -10.72 6.66
N PRO A 141 2.12 -11.55 6.25
CA PRO A 141 3.51 -11.39 6.68
C PRO A 141 4.24 -10.21 6.01
N THR A 142 3.70 -9.68 4.93
CA THR A 142 4.28 -8.55 4.16
C THR A 142 3.36 -7.36 4.16
#